data_72578590b6ba4bd26b3eeef905ad63ce
#
_entry.id   72578590b6ba4bd26b3eeef905ad63ce
#
_cell.length_a   1.000
_cell.length_b   1.000
_cell.length_c   1.000
_cell.angle_alpha   90.00
_cell.angle_beta   90.00
_cell.angle_gamma   90.00
#
_symmetry.space_group_name_H-M   'P 1'
#
loop_
_entity.id
_entity.type
_entity.pdbx_description
1 polymer ?
#
loop_
_entity_poly.entity_id
_entity_poly.type
_entity_poly.pdbx_seq_one_letter_code
_entity_poly.pdbx_strand_id
1 'polypeptide(L)'
;MSKDYSEDQLIQKSAADLLENELGWTSVMAWDAEVLGETGTLGRKSYHEVLLVRHFCKALKNLNPWMTEKQLSEAVERMTERMSSQTLMQINEQKYLYIRDGIPVTRTKPNGETEEIKAKIIDFASPDKNEFMCVRELWVYGSLYRRRADIVGFVNGIPLLFMELKNHDVEVVDAFNKNYRDYLDTIPQLFHHNVFIMFSNGLEARVGTIDSKWEFFHEWKRLNEMEAGSIELPTMLRGICKKENFLDLLENFILYDHSDGRTAK
;
A
#
# COMPACT_ATOMS: atom_id res chain seq x y z
N MET A 1 -18.22 29.90 2.01
CA MET A 1 -17.13 29.63 2.94
C MET A 1 -15.93 29.17 2.11
N SER A 2 -14.89 30.01 2.04
CA SER A 2 -13.60 29.62 1.42
C SER A 2 -13.05 28.47 2.22
N LYS A 3 -12.88 27.28 1.61
CA LYS A 3 -12.07 26.24 2.18
C LYS A 3 -10.63 26.74 2.06
N ASP A 4 -10.07 27.27 3.15
CA ASP A 4 -8.63 27.44 3.28
C ASP A 4 -8.01 26.03 3.23
N TYR A 5 -7.56 25.67 2.05
CA TYR A 5 -6.70 24.47 1.91
C TYR A 5 -5.37 24.84 2.56
N SER A 6 -4.99 24.10 3.61
CA SER A 6 -3.62 24.16 4.11
C SER A 6 -2.65 23.76 2.98
N GLU A 7 -1.43 24.27 3.00
CA GLU A 7 -0.42 23.93 1.98
C GLU A 7 -0.18 22.41 1.87
N ASP A 8 -0.26 21.68 2.99
CA ASP A 8 -0.22 20.20 3.02
C ASP A 8 -1.29 19.58 2.13
N GLN A 9 -2.52 20.09 2.20
CA GLN A 9 -3.63 19.60 1.37
C GLN A 9 -3.43 19.90 -0.12
N LEU A 10 -2.69 20.97 -0.46
CA LEU A 10 -2.34 21.26 -1.85
C LEU A 10 -1.31 20.26 -2.38
N ILE A 11 -0.30 19.89 -1.57
CA ILE A 11 0.70 18.87 -1.95
C ILE A 11 0.02 17.51 -2.11
N GLN A 12 -0.85 17.12 -1.18
CA GLN A 12 -1.62 15.89 -1.26
C GLN A 12 -2.50 15.86 -2.52
N LYS A 13 -3.18 16.98 -2.80
CA LYS A 13 -4.02 17.11 -3.99
C LYS A 13 -3.20 16.98 -5.26
N SER A 14 -2.07 17.68 -5.37
CA SER A 14 -1.19 17.62 -6.53
C SER A 14 -0.64 16.22 -6.77
N ALA A 15 -0.25 15.51 -5.70
CA ALA A 15 0.19 14.12 -5.78
C ALA A 15 -0.93 13.19 -6.29
N ALA A 16 -2.13 13.34 -5.76
CA ALA A 16 -3.28 12.54 -6.16
C ALA A 16 -3.73 12.85 -7.58
N ASP A 17 -3.74 14.12 -7.98
CA ASP A 17 -4.08 14.56 -9.35
C ASP A 17 -3.06 13.98 -10.37
N LEU A 18 -1.77 13.90 -10.02
CA LEU A 18 -0.76 13.27 -10.86
C LEU A 18 -0.99 11.75 -10.97
N LEU A 19 -1.21 11.08 -9.84
CA LEU A 19 -1.50 9.65 -9.83
C LEU A 19 -2.74 9.32 -10.68
N GLU A 20 -3.79 10.14 -10.60
CA GLU A 20 -5.03 9.92 -11.33
C GLU A 20 -4.91 10.27 -12.81
N ASN A 21 -4.49 11.50 -13.13
CA ASN A 21 -4.57 12.02 -14.50
C ASN A 21 -3.42 11.57 -15.40
N GLU A 22 -2.23 11.32 -14.83
CA GLU A 22 -1.07 10.91 -15.61
C GLU A 22 -0.78 9.40 -15.49
N LEU A 23 -0.97 8.82 -14.29
CA LEU A 23 -0.56 7.43 -14.02
C LEU A 23 -1.73 6.44 -13.98
N GLY A 24 -2.97 6.93 -14.13
CA GLY A 24 -4.16 6.09 -14.29
C GLY A 24 -4.59 5.35 -13.02
N TRP A 25 -4.27 5.89 -11.84
CA TRP A 25 -4.82 5.45 -10.57
C TRP A 25 -6.20 6.06 -10.36
N THR A 26 -7.06 5.41 -9.58
CA THR A 26 -8.31 6.03 -9.12
C THR A 26 -8.06 6.79 -7.83
N SER A 27 -8.43 8.08 -7.77
CA SER A 27 -8.26 8.89 -6.56
C SER A 27 -9.56 8.93 -5.75
N VAL A 28 -9.46 8.68 -4.44
CA VAL A 28 -10.57 8.74 -3.49
C VAL A 28 -10.19 9.61 -2.30
N MET A 29 -11.06 10.57 -1.95
CA MET A 29 -10.95 11.34 -0.71
C MET A 29 -11.76 10.63 0.38
N ALA A 30 -11.08 10.15 1.42
CA ALA A 30 -11.75 9.44 2.50
C ALA A 30 -12.17 10.35 3.66
N TRP A 31 -11.31 11.19 4.15
CA TRP A 31 -11.52 12.07 5.31
C TRP A 31 -12.90 11.87 5.99
N ASP A 32 -13.75 12.90 5.93
CA ASP A 32 -15.14 12.93 6.45
C ASP A 32 -16.19 12.51 5.40
N ALA A 33 -15.73 12.15 4.21
CA ALA A 33 -16.57 11.71 3.09
C ALA A 33 -16.70 10.18 3.00
N GLU A 34 -15.91 9.42 3.76
CA GLU A 34 -16.02 7.96 3.77
C GLU A 34 -17.29 7.49 4.46
N VAL A 35 -18.12 6.79 3.70
CA VAL A 35 -19.27 6.04 4.23
C VAL A 35 -18.84 4.60 4.45
N LEU A 36 -18.93 4.11 5.70
CA LEU A 36 -18.63 2.71 6.04
C LEU A 36 -19.72 1.76 5.56
N GLY A 37 -19.38 0.48 5.44
CA GLY A 37 -20.27 -0.60 5.03
C GLY A 37 -19.91 -1.18 3.67
N GLU A 38 -20.48 -2.33 3.33
CA GLU A 38 -20.15 -3.07 2.11
C GLU A 38 -20.43 -2.28 0.82
N THR A 39 -21.44 -1.42 0.83
CA THR A 39 -21.82 -0.53 -0.27
C THR A 39 -21.23 0.88 -0.11
N GLY A 40 -20.47 1.11 0.96
CA GLY A 40 -19.86 2.40 1.26
C GLY A 40 -18.70 2.75 0.33
N THR A 41 -18.06 3.89 0.61
CA THR A 41 -17.03 4.47 -0.27
C THR A 41 -15.91 3.49 -0.61
N LEU A 42 -15.27 2.90 0.41
CA LEU A 42 -14.19 1.93 0.27
C LEU A 42 -14.64 0.48 0.54
N GLY A 43 -15.89 0.27 0.95
CA GLY A 43 -16.43 -1.04 1.32
C GLY A 43 -15.92 -1.57 2.64
N ARG A 44 -15.32 -0.74 3.49
CA ARG A 44 -14.86 -1.10 4.84
C ARG A 44 -16.02 -1.14 5.82
N LYS A 45 -16.07 -2.17 6.67
CA LYS A 45 -17.08 -2.26 7.74
C LYS A 45 -16.71 -1.40 8.93
N SER A 46 -15.42 -1.14 9.12
CA SER A 46 -14.90 -0.30 10.19
C SER A 46 -13.58 0.35 9.81
N TYR A 47 -13.19 1.40 10.53
CA TYR A 47 -11.89 2.05 10.38
C TYR A 47 -10.69 1.20 10.84
N HIS A 48 -10.91 0.03 11.45
CA HIS A 48 -9.85 -0.92 11.78
C HIS A 48 -9.39 -1.73 10.56
N GLU A 49 -10.21 -1.80 9.53
CA GLU A 49 -9.91 -2.54 8.31
C GLU A 49 -8.98 -1.73 7.42
N VAL A 50 -7.88 -2.34 7.02
CA VAL A 50 -6.89 -1.75 6.10
C VAL A 50 -6.89 -2.45 4.75
N LEU A 51 -7.27 -3.74 4.68
CA LEU A 51 -7.54 -4.43 3.43
C LEU A 51 -8.94 -4.02 2.94
N LEU A 52 -9.04 -3.52 1.72
CA LEU A 52 -10.32 -3.21 1.07
C LEU A 52 -10.94 -4.50 0.52
N VAL A 53 -11.61 -5.26 1.39
CA VAL A 53 -12.07 -6.62 1.11
C VAL A 53 -12.94 -6.71 -0.15
N ARG A 54 -13.81 -5.74 -0.40
CA ARG A 54 -14.64 -5.68 -1.61
C ARG A 54 -13.79 -5.66 -2.88
N HIS A 55 -12.77 -4.82 -2.93
CA HIS A 55 -11.85 -4.66 -4.06
C HIS A 55 -10.95 -5.90 -4.20
N PHE A 56 -10.46 -6.42 -3.08
CA PHE A 56 -9.65 -7.63 -3.04
C PHE A 56 -10.40 -8.86 -3.57
N CYS A 57 -11.63 -9.10 -3.11
CA CYS A 57 -12.45 -10.21 -3.59
C CYS A 57 -12.80 -10.08 -5.08
N LYS A 58 -13.08 -8.84 -5.54
CA LYS A 58 -13.33 -8.57 -6.97
C LYS A 58 -12.11 -8.93 -7.81
N ALA A 59 -10.92 -8.51 -7.39
CA ALA A 59 -9.68 -8.83 -8.08
C ALA A 59 -9.40 -10.33 -8.09
N LEU A 60 -9.55 -11.01 -6.94
CA LEU A 60 -9.37 -12.47 -6.85
C LEU A 60 -10.28 -13.22 -7.82
N LYS A 61 -11.57 -12.87 -7.88
CA LYS A 61 -12.53 -13.49 -8.82
C LYS A 61 -12.12 -13.28 -10.27
N ASN A 62 -11.68 -12.08 -10.61
CA ASN A 62 -11.26 -11.74 -11.97
C ASN A 62 -9.97 -12.49 -12.39
N LEU A 63 -8.99 -12.57 -11.48
CA LEU A 63 -7.71 -13.23 -11.75
C LEU A 63 -7.78 -14.74 -11.63
N ASN A 64 -8.75 -15.27 -10.87
CA ASN A 64 -8.92 -16.70 -10.60
C ASN A 64 -10.41 -17.09 -10.72
N PRO A 65 -10.98 -17.19 -11.95
CA PRO A 65 -12.40 -17.49 -12.15
C PRO A 65 -12.86 -18.85 -11.59
N TRP A 66 -11.92 -19.73 -11.26
CA TRP A 66 -12.14 -21.05 -10.67
C TRP A 66 -12.43 -21.02 -9.16
N MET A 67 -12.20 -19.88 -8.49
CA MET A 67 -12.37 -19.77 -7.03
C MET A 67 -13.85 -19.82 -6.63
N THR A 68 -14.12 -20.63 -5.60
CA THR A 68 -15.40 -20.67 -4.90
C THR A 68 -15.48 -19.61 -3.80
N GLU A 69 -16.68 -19.32 -3.30
CA GLU A 69 -16.87 -18.37 -2.19
C GLU A 69 -16.10 -18.82 -0.91
N LYS A 70 -15.99 -20.13 -0.69
CA LYS A 70 -15.19 -20.68 0.44
C LYS A 70 -13.72 -20.31 0.30
N GLN A 71 -13.14 -20.47 -0.89
CA GLN A 71 -11.74 -20.14 -1.17
C GLN A 71 -11.49 -18.62 -1.11
N LEU A 72 -12.47 -17.81 -1.54
CA LEU A 72 -12.38 -16.35 -1.37
C LEU A 72 -12.35 -15.97 0.11
N SER A 73 -13.22 -16.58 0.94
CA SER A 73 -13.21 -16.36 2.39
C SER A 73 -11.90 -16.78 3.04
N GLU A 74 -11.35 -17.94 2.64
CA GLU A 74 -10.05 -18.42 3.10
C GLU A 74 -8.92 -17.44 2.72
N ALA A 75 -8.92 -16.91 1.51
CA ALA A 75 -7.93 -15.92 1.07
C ALA A 75 -8.04 -14.62 1.86
N VAL A 76 -9.25 -14.13 2.12
CA VAL A 76 -9.47 -12.93 2.97
C VAL A 76 -8.98 -13.19 4.39
N GLU A 77 -9.29 -14.34 4.98
CA GLU A 77 -8.83 -14.71 6.32
C GLU A 77 -7.32 -14.70 6.40
N ARG A 78 -6.61 -15.37 5.47
CA ARG A 78 -5.14 -15.39 5.42
C ARG A 78 -4.53 -14.00 5.26
N MET A 79 -5.17 -13.09 4.51
CA MET A 79 -4.69 -11.71 4.36
C MET A 79 -4.97 -10.84 5.58
N THR A 80 -6.05 -11.09 6.33
CA THR A 80 -6.46 -10.28 7.48
C THR A 80 -6.08 -10.88 8.83
N GLU A 81 -5.57 -12.12 8.86
CA GLU A 81 -5.17 -12.81 10.07
C GLU A 81 -4.20 -11.98 10.91
N ARG A 82 -4.52 -11.89 12.22
CA ARG A 82 -3.68 -11.24 13.22
C ARG A 82 -2.72 -12.27 13.83
N MET A 83 -1.47 -12.15 13.49
CA MET A 83 -0.40 -13.05 13.96
C MET A 83 0.24 -12.48 15.23
N SER A 84 -0.43 -12.61 16.37
CA SER A 84 -0.05 -11.97 17.64
C SER A 84 1.32 -12.39 18.19
N SER A 85 1.87 -13.51 17.73
CA SER A 85 3.19 -14.01 18.14
C SER A 85 4.34 -13.58 17.20
N GLN A 86 4.04 -12.88 16.11
CA GLN A 86 5.03 -12.47 15.12
C GLN A 86 5.32 -10.97 15.20
N THR A 87 6.55 -10.61 14.83
CA THR A 87 6.93 -9.19 14.65
C THR A 87 6.24 -8.61 13.41
N LEU A 88 6.15 -7.28 13.34
CA LEU A 88 5.60 -6.59 12.18
C LEU A 88 6.31 -7.01 10.88
N MET A 89 7.63 -7.17 10.91
CA MET A 89 8.42 -7.56 9.74
C MET A 89 8.15 -9.00 9.30
N GLN A 90 7.98 -9.94 10.24
CA GLN A 90 7.60 -11.32 9.92
C GLN A 90 6.21 -11.39 9.28
N ILE A 91 5.26 -10.61 9.80
CA ILE A 91 3.91 -10.50 9.21
C ILE A 91 4.01 -9.90 7.81
N ASN A 92 4.76 -8.81 7.65
CA ASN A 92 4.93 -8.14 6.36
C ASN A 92 5.56 -9.06 5.32
N GLU A 93 6.61 -9.81 5.67
CA GLU A 93 7.24 -10.79 4.78
C GLU A 93 6.27 -11.88 4.35
N GLN A 94 5.52 -12.47 5.28
CA GLN A 94 4.54 -13.50 4.94
C GLN A 94 3.45 -12.98 4.00
N LYS A 95 2.93 -11.77 4.27
CA LYS A 95 1.93 -11.15 3.38
C LYS A 95 2.53 -10.80 2.02
N TYR A 96 3.78 -10.32 1.98
CA TYR A 96 4.49 -10.07 0.74
C TYR A 96 4.65 -11.35 -0.11
N LEU A 97 5.00 -12.47 0.50
CA LEU A 97 5.09 -13.76 -0.21
C LEU A 97 3.74 -14.18 -0.81
N TYR A 98 2.63 -13.94 -0.10
CA TYR A 98 1.29 -14.15 -0.67
C TYR A 98 0.99 -13.22 -1.85
N ILE A 99 1.44 -11.97 -1.77
CA ILE A 99 1.23 -10.98 -2.83
C ILE A 99 2.04 -11.35 -4.07
N ARG A 100 3.30 -11.72 -3.91
CA ARG A 100 4.21 -12.05 -5.02
C ARG A 100 3.93 -13.43 -5.64
N ASP A 101 3.80 -14.45 -4.80
CA ASP A 101 3.79 -15.85 -5.26
C ASP A 101 2.38 -16.44 -5.37
N GLY A 102 1.37 -15.70 -4.93
CA GLY A 102 -0.02 -16.15 -4.82
C GLY A 102 -0.36 -16.69 -3.43
N ILE A 103 -1.61 -16.46 -3.03
CA ILE A 103 -2.14 -16.89 -1.73
C ILE A 103 -2.57 -18.35 -1.79
N PRO A 104 -2.13 -19.20 -0.86
CA PRO A 104 -2.56 -20.59 -0.82
C PRO A 104 -4.04 -20.69 -0.44
N VAL A 105 -4.78 -21.55 -1.14
CA VAL A 105 -6.18 -21.88 -0.84
C VAL A 105 -6.41 -23.36 -1.05
N THR A 106 -7.35 -23.92 -0.29
CA THR A 106 -7.66 -25.35 -0.34
C THR A 106 -8.60 -25.68 -1.50
N ARG A 107 -8.23 -26.65 -2.31
CA ARG A 107 -9.10 -27.22 -3.36
C ARG A 107 -9.38 -28.71 -3.06
N THR A 108 -10.64 -29.10 -3.15
CA THR A 108 -11.03 -30.51 -3.08
C THR A 108 -11.09 -31.09 -4.48
N LYS A 109 -10.36 -32.18 -4.70
CA LYS A 109 -10.35 -32.94 -5.96
C LYS A 109 -11.63 -33.79 -6.10
N PRO A 110 -11.96 -34.26 -7.32
CA PRO A 110 -13.10 -35.16 -7.54
C PRO A 110 -13.05 -36.46 -6.74
N ASN A 111 -11.84 -36.94 -6.37
CA ASN A 111 -11.64 -38.14 -5.55
C ASN A 111 -11.78 -37.89 -4.04
N GLY A 112 -12.11 -36.66 -3.61
CA GLY A 112 -12.28 -36.27 -2.22
C GLY A 112 -10.99 -35.83 -1.51
N GLU A 113 -9.82 -35.98 -2.13
CA GLU A 113 -8.57 -35.46 -1.58
C GLU A 113 -8.53 -33.93 -1.62
N THR A 114 -7.82 -33.34 -0.67
CA THR A 114 -7.56 -31.90 -0.66
C THR A 114 -6.14 -31.61 -1.11
N GLU A 115 -5.97 -30.54 -1.86
CA GLU A 115 -4.67 -29.99 -2.21
C GLU A 115 -4.65 -28.48 -1.96
N GLU A 116 -3.48 -27.92 -1.72
CA GLU A 116 -3.26 -26.50 -1.65
C GLU A 116 -2.87 -26.00 -3.04
N ILE A 117 -3.53 -24.95 -3.52
CA ILE A 117 -3.22 -24.28 -4.78
C ILE A 117 -3.05 -22.78 -4.53
N LYS A 118 -2.22 -22.11 -5.34
CA LYS A 118 -1.98 -20.69 -5.19
C LYS A 118 -2.94 -19.88 -6.06
N ALA A 119 -3.70 -18.98 -5.44
CA ALA A 119 -4.54 -18.00 -6.14
C ALA A 119 -3.73 -16.72 -6.40
N LYS A 120 -3.72 -16.27 -7.66
CA LYS A 120 -3.04 -15.04 -8.06
C LYS A 120 -3.76 -13.83 -7.46
N ILE A 121 -3.01 -12.95 -6.80
CA ILE A 121 -3.53 -11.71 -6.20
C ILE A 121 -3.26 -10.51 -7.10
N ILE A 122 -2.10 -10.50 -7.78
CA ILE A 122 -1.66 -9.46 -8.70
C ILE A 122 -1.31 -10.08 -10.04
N ASP A 123 -1.67 -9.43 -11.13
CA ASP A 123 -1.20 -9.78 -12.47
C ASP A 123 0.00 -8.90 -12.82
N PHE A 124 1.21 -9.39 -12.56
CA PHE A 124 2.45 -8.68 -12.85
C PHE A 124 2.70 -8.53 -14.35
N ALA A 125 2.28 -9.49 -15.15
CA ALA A 125 2.48 -9.47 -16.61
C ALA A 125 1.51 -8.53 -17.35
N SER A 126 0.38 -8.18 -16.73
CA SER A 126 -0.66 -7.33 -17.33
C SER A 126 -1.10 -6.28 -16.30
N PRO A 127 -0.37 -5.17 -16.13
CA PRO A 127 -0.64 -4.16 -15.11
C PRO A 127 -2.08 -3.63 -15.11
N ASP A 128 -2.68 -3.46 -16.28
CA ASP A 128 -4.05 -2.95 -16.44
C ASP A 128 -5.16 -3.92 -15.97
N LYS A 129 -4.82 -5.18 -15.68
CA LYS A 129 -5.76 -6.11 -15.05
C LYS A 129 -5.89 -5.90 -13.54
N ASN A 130 -5.04 -5.07 -12.98
CA ASN A 130 -5.09 -4.72 -11.57
C ASN A 130 -5.80 -3.38 -11.38
N GLU A 131 -6.48 -3.24 -10.25
CA GLU A 131 -7.08 -1.99 -9.81
C GLU A 131 -6.07 -1.20 -8.98
N PHE A 132 -5.69 -0.01 -9.44
CA PHE A 132 -4.83 0.91 -8.72
C PHE A 132 -5.66 2.05 -8.15
N MET A 133 -5.52 2.31 -6.85
CA MET A 133 -6.28 3.35 -6.15
C MET A 133 -5.38 4.10 -5.19
N CYS A 134 -5.44 5.43 -5.17
CA CYS A 134 -4.87 6.27 -4.13
C CYS A 134 -5.98 6.84 -3.25
N VAL A 135 -5.92 6.57 -1.95
CA VAL A 135 -6.88 7.07 -0.97
C VAL A 135 -6.22 8.15 -0.14
N ARG A 136 -6.78 9.37 -0.20
CA ARG A 136 -6.33 10.51 0.58
C ARG A 136 -7.03 10.57 1.92
N GLU A 137 -6.30 11.00 2.95
CA GLU A 137 -6.84 11.27 4.28
C GLU A 137 -7.54 10.04 4.89
N LEU A 138 -6.88 8.87 4.78
CA LEU A 138 -7.43 7.61 5.24
C LEU A 138 -7.38 7.50 6.76
N TRP A 139 -8.54 7.47 7.41
CA TRP A 139 -8.63 7.13 8.83
C TRP A 139 -8.37 5.65 9.07
N VAL A 140 -7.46 5.36 10.01
CA VAL A 140 -7.19 4.01 10.52
C VAL A 140 -7.24 4.05 12.05
N TYR A 141 -7.97 3.11 12.64
CA TYR A 141 -8.12 2.95 14.08
C TYR A 141 -7.28 1.76 14.55
N GLY A 142 -6.36 2.03 15.46
CA GLY A 142 -5.65 1.01 16.24
C GLY A 142 -6.46 0.58 17.45
N SER A 143 -5.80 -0.07 18.42
CA SER A 143 -6.45 -0.50 19.66
C SER A 143 -6.85 0.65 20.58
N LEU A 144 -6.03 1.71 20.65
CA LEU A 144 -6.22 2.87 21.54
C LEU A 144 -6.25 4.20 20.78
N TYR A 145 -5.60 4.28 19.65
CA TYR A 145 -5.41 5.52 18.91
C TYR A 145 -5.99 5.42 17.50
N ARG A 146 -6.29 6.56 16.94
CA ARG A 146 -6.65 6.70 15.52
C ARG A 146 -5.67 7.61 14.83
N ARG A 147 -5.36 7.31 13.58
CA ARG A 147 -4.48 8.12 12.74
C ARG A 147 -5.11 8.33 11.38
N ARG A 148 -4.72 9.41 10.74
CA ARG A 148 -5.17 9.77 9.41
C ARG A 148 -3.94 9.86 8.51
N ALA A 149 -3.78 8.85 7.65
CA ALA A 149 -2.70 8.79 6.69
C ALA A 149 -2.97 9.73 5.52
N ASP A 150 -1.98 10.48 5.08
CA ASP A 150 -2.12 11.48 4.02
C ASP A 150 -2.51 10.83 2.70
N ILE A 151 -1.73 9.86 2.22
CA ILE A 151 -2.08 9.05 1.05
C ILE A 151 -1.70 7.59 1.30
N VAL A 152 -2.63 6.69 1.00
CA VAL A 152 -2.38 5.25 0.95
C VAL A 152 -2.70 4.74 -0.46
N GLY A 153 -1.72 4.10 -1.09
CA GLY A 153 -1.86 3.48 -2.40
C GLY A 153 -2.23 2.01 -2.29
N PHE A 154 -3.29 1.63 -2.99
CA PHE A 154 -3.81 0.28 -3.01
C PHE A 154 -3.65 -0.34 -4.40
N VAL A 155 -3.27 -1.61 -4.44
CA VAL A 155 -3.40 -2.45 -5.64
C VAL A 155 -4.31 -3.63 -5.30
N ASN A 156 -5.37 -3.79 -6.06
CA ASN A 156 -6.38 -4.83 -5.82
C ASN A 156 -6.92 -4.82 -4.37
N GLY A 157 -7.06 -3.64 -3.78
CA GLY A 157 -7.53 -3.45 -2.41
C GLY A 157 -6.48 -3.70 -1.31
N ILE A 158 -5.23 -3.97 -1.66
CA ILE A 158 -4.13 -4.21 -0.72
C ILE A 158 -3.33 -2.92 -0.54
N PRO A 159 -3.11 -2.41 0.70
CA PRO A 159 -2.37 -1.17 0.97
C PRO A 159 -0.85 -1.40 0.81
N LEU A 160 -0.32 -1.09 -0.37
CA LEU A 160 1.09 -1.34 -0.70
C LEU A 160 1.99 -0.12 -0.59
N LEU A 161 1.42 1.07 -0.72
CA LEU A 161 2.14 2.35 -0.67
C LEU A 161 1.60 3.19 0.48
N PHE A 162 2.48 3.76 1.28
CA PHE A 162 2.18 4.78 2.28
C PHE A 162 2.95 6.04 1.94
N MET A 163 2.28 7.19 1.95
CA MET A 163 2.93 8.50 1.79
C MET A 163 2.51 9.43 2.93
N GLU A 164 3.51 10.07 3.53
CA GLU A 164 3.34 11.16 4.49
C GLU A 164 3.94 12.44 3.90
N LEU A 165 3.15 13.48 3.85
CA LEU A 165 3.46 14.73 3.17
C LEU A 165 3.55 15.88 4.17
N LYS A 166 4.45 16.82 3.92
CA LYS A 166 4.70 18.01 4.75
C LYS A 166 4.69 19.27 3.91
N ASN A 167 4.50 20.41 4.56
CA ASN A 167 4.69 21.70 3.94
C ASN A 167 6.10 21.92 3.43
N HIS A 168 6.27 22.77 2.45
CA HIS A 168 7.56 23.09 1.83
C HIS A 168 8.63 23.58 2.80
N ASP A 169 8.24 24.20 3.90
CA ASP A 169 9.13 24.75 4.94
C ASP A 169 9.49 23.73 6.04
N VAL A 170 8.93 22.50 5.98
CA VAL A 170 9.20 21.44 6.93
C VAL A 170 10.19 20.43 6.32
N GLU A 171 11.21 20.08 7.09
CA GLU A 171 12.17 19.05 6.65
C GLU A 171 11.49 17.67 6.50
N VAL A 172 11.79 16.97 5.41
CA VAL A 172 11.19 15.66 5.11
C VAL A 172 11.49 14.62 6.19
N VAL A 173 12.64 14.72 6.85
CA VAL A 173 13.01 13.84 7.97
C VAL A 173 12.05 13.94 9.17
N ASP A 174 11.35 15.03 9.33
CA ASP A 174 10.36 15.18 10.40
C ASP A 174 9.12 14.27 10.17
N ALA A 175 8.73 14.02 8.93
CA ALA A 175 7.70 13.04 8.61
C ALA A 175 8.10 11.63 9.10
N PHE A 176 9.35 11.25 8.90
CA PHE A 176 9.89 9.99 9.38
C PHE A 176 9.97 9.92 10.91
N ASN A 177 10.60 10.91 11.55
CA ASN A 177 10.91 10.86 12.98
C ASN A 177 9.67 11.01 13.88
N LYS A 178 8.68 11.77 13.43
CA LYS A 178 7.50 12.12 14.26
C LYS A 178 6.29 11.28 13.84
N ASN A 179 5.86 11.42 12.58
CA ASN A 179 4.59 10.86 12.12
C ASN A 179 4.67 9.36 11.86
N TYR A 180 5.64 8.92 11.06
CA TYR A 180 5.74 7.53 10.67
C TYR A 180 6.00 6.59 11.86
N ARG A 181 6.89 6.97 12.78
CA ARG A 181 7.13 6.18 13.99
C ARG A 181 5.88 6.07 14.86
N ASP A 182 5.15 7.18 15.03
CA ASP A 182 3.89 7.17 15.75
C ASP A 182 2.85 6.25 15.07
N TYR A 183 2.82 6.19 13.73
CA TYR A 183 1.93 5.28 13.02
C TYR A 183 2.32 3.81 13.21
N LEU A 184 3.61 3.48 13.20
CA LEU A 184 4.08 2.12 13.49
C LEU A 184 3.66 1.65 14.88
N ASP A 185 3.70 2.55 15.87
CA ASP A 185 3.35 2.23 17.25
C ASP A 185 1.82 2.16 17.46
N THR A 186 1.05 2.96 16.75
CA THR A 186 -0.38 3.17 17.03
C THR A 186 -1.33 2.44 16.08
N ILE A 187 -0.95 2.28 14.81
CA ILE A 187 -1.73 1.62 13.76
C ILE A 187 -0.88 0.65 12.91
N PRO A 188 -0.10 -0.27 13.52
CA PRO A 188 0.84 -1.13 12.80
C PRO A 188 0.19 -1.99 11.73
N GLN A 189 -1.11 -2.28 11.84
CA GLN A 189 -1.84 -3.08 10.85
C GLN A 189 -1.86 -2.44 9.45
N LEU A 190 -1.69 -1.11 9.33
CA LEU A 190 -1.58 -0.44 8.04
C LEU A 190 -0.35 -0.91 7.26
N PHE A 191 0.68 -1.36 7.98
CA PHE A 191 1.97 -1.75 7.42
C PHE A 191 2.15 -3.26 7.23
N HIS A 192 1.14 -4.09 7.57
CA HIS A 192 1.21 -5.54 7.38
C HIS A 192 1.45 -5.96 5.91
N HIS A 193 0.97 -5.16 4.97
CA HIS A 193 1.08 -5.43 3.53
C HIS A 193 1.96 -4.40 2.80
N ASN A 194 2.41 -3.37 3.52
CA ASN A 194 3.10 -2.25 2.91
C ASN A 194 4.42 -2.66 2.25
N VAL A 195 4.72 -2.08 1.10
CA VAL A 195 5.94 -2.31 0.34
C VAL A 195 6.77 -1.05 0.23
N PHE A 196 6.14 0.07 -0.10
CA PHE A 196 6.81 1.35 -0.29
C PHE A 196 6.34 2.39 0.71
N ILE A 197 7.28 3.10 1.29
CA ILE A 197 7.05 4.26 2.14
C ILE A 197 7.69 5.47 1.49
N MET A 198 6.91 6.52 1.30
CA MET A 198 7.36 7.77 0.74
C MET A 198 7.15 8.92 1.71
N PHE A 199 8.14 9.79 1.78
CA PHE A 199 8.07 11.05 2.49
C PHE A 199 8.37 12.19 1.54
N SER A 200 7.64 13.29 1.63
CA SER A 200 7.90 14.47 0.80
C SER A 200 7.37 15.74 1.43
N ASN A 201 8.00 16.87 1.10
CA ASN A 201 7.47 18.21 1.29
C ASN A 201 7.17 18.92 -0.05
N GLY A 202 7.09 18.15 -1.14
CA GLY A 202 6.89 18.64 -2.50
C GLY A 202 8.19 18.92 -3.23
N LEU A 203 9.19 19.51 -2.56
CA LEU A 203 10.50 19.90 -3.13
C LEU A 203 11.52 18.77 -3.03
N GLU A 204 11.44 17.98 -1.97
CA GLU A 204 12.25 16.78 -1.76
C GLU A 204 11.31 15.60 -1.55
N ALA A 205 11.67 14.45 -2.10
CA ALA A 205 10.97 13.20 -1.90
C ALA A 205 11.94 12.05 -1.69
N ARG A 206 11.59 11.16 -0.75
CA ARG A 206 12.36 9.97 -0.42
C ARG A 206 11.48 8.74 -0.34
N VAL A 207 12.01 7.61 -0.79
CA VAL A 207 11.35 6.31 -0.76
C VAL A 207 12.22 5.30 -0.02
N GLY A 208 11.58 4.46 0.74
CA GLY A 208 12.21 3.33 1.46
C GLY A 208 11.19 2.27 1.80
N THR A 209 11.57 1.37 2.69
CA THR A 209 10.75 0.26 3.16
C THR A 209 10.47 0.38 4.66
N ILE A 210 9.59 -0.49 5.17
CA ILE A 210 9.01 -0.39 6.51
C ILE A 210 10.03 -0.36 7.67
N ASP A 211 11.16 -1.07 7.55
CA ASP A 211 12.18 -1.15 8.60
C ASP A 211 13.44 -0.35 8.28
N SER A 212 13.42 0.43 7.21
CA SER A 212 14.56 1.23 6.80
C SER A 212 14.85 2.34 7.80
N LYS A 213 16.13 2.52 8.13
CA LYS A 213 16.60 3.74 8.79
C LYS A 213 16.56 4.89 7.79
N TRP A 214 16.50 6.12 8.27
CA TRP A 214 16.43 7.30 7.40
C TRP A 214 17.53 7.35 6.32
N GLU A 215 18.74 6.93 6.65
CA GLU A 215 19.88 6.89 5.74
C GLU A 215 19.67 5.97 4.51
N PHE A 216 18.70 5.04 4.58
CA PHE A 216 18.32 4.14 3.50
C PHE A 216 17.04 4.58 2.77
N PHE A 217 16.54 5.76 3.07
CA PHE A 217 15.51 6.38 2.25
C PHE A 217 16.17 7.17 1.13
N HIS A 218 15.93 6.76 -0.12
CA HIS A 218 16.59 7.27 -1.29
C HIS A 218 15.71 8.20 -2.11
N GLU A 219 16.37 9.10 -2.85
CA GLU A 219 15.75 9.97 -3.83
C GLU A 219 15.62 9.25 -5.17
N TRP A 220 14.54 9.53 -5.91
CA TRP A 220 14.40 9.12 -7.30
C TRP A 220 14.70 10.31 -8.19
N LYS A 221 15.88 10.37 -8.77
CA LYS A 221 16.43 11.60 -9.35
C LYS A 221 16.07 11.83 -10.80
N ARG A 222 15.80 10.78 -11.59
CA ARG A 222 15.64 10.85 -13.04
C ARG A 222 14.65 9.82 -13.55
N LEU A 223 13.94 10.19 -14.60
CA LEU A 223 13.14 9.25 -15.38
C LEU A 223 13.94 8.66 -16.54
N ASN A 224 14.90 9.45 -17.10
CA ASN A 224 15.82 9.03 -18.14
C ASN A 224 17.25 9.48 -17.78
N GLU A 225 18.25 8.74 -18.25
CA GLU A 225 19.67 9.05 -17.98
C GLU A 225 20.11 10.41 -18.51
N MET A 226 19.48 10.91 -19.58
CA MET A 226 19.85 12.16 -20.27
C MET A 226 19.23 13.41 -19.63
N GLU A 227 18.36 13.26 -18.63
CA GLU A 227 17.70 14.37 -17.95
C GLU A 227 18.54 14.93 -16.81
N ALA A 228 18.42 16.25 -16.59
CA ALA A 228 18.93 16.91 -15.39
C ALA A 228 18.15 16.42 -14.19
N GLY A 229 18.56 15.67 -13.30
CA GLY A 229 17.78 15.09 -12.20
C GLY A 229 16.98 16.13 -11.39
N SER A 230 15.84 15.71 -10.87
CA SER A 230 15.01 16.43 -9.90
C SER A 230 14.65 15.48 -8.76
N ILE A 231 14.77 15.95 -7.52
CA ILE A 231 14.42 15.17 -6.31
C ILE A 231 13.00 15.42 -5.83
N GLU A 232 12.21 16.15 -6.61
CA GLU A 232 10.84 16.52 -6.30
C GLU A 232 9.86 15.33 -6.34
N LEU A 233 8.77 15.45 -5.61
CA LEU A 233 7.72 14.44 -5.54
C LEU A 233 7.18 13.99 -6.91
N PRO A 234 6.90 14.88 -7.89
CA PRO A 234 6.42 14.45 -9.20
C PRO A 234 7.36 13.50 -9.94
N THR A 235 8.69 13.72 -9.86
CA THR A 235 9.70 12.84 -10.46
C THR A 235 9.66 11.45 -9.82
N MET A 236 9.58 11.38 -8.50
CA MET A 236 9.48 10.11 -7.77
C MET A 236 8.19 9.36 -8.11
N LEU A 237 7.04 10.06 -8.15
CA LEU A 237 5.77 9.42 -8.50
C LEU A 237 5.78 8.84 -9.91
N ARG A 238 6.27 9.59 -10.90
CA ARG A 238 6.39 9.10 -12.28
C ARG A 238 7.36 7.93 -12.41
N GLY A 239 8.44 7.94 -11.62
CA GLY A 239 9.43 6.86 -11.62
C GLY A 239 8.90 5.56 -10.99
N ILE A 240 8.23 5.66 -9.85
CA ILE A 240 7.83 4.49 -9.05
C ILE A 240 6.37 4.10 -9.27
N CYS A 241 5.44 5.09 -9.32
CA CYS A 241 4.00 4.82 -9.32
C CYS A 241 3.41 4.61 -10.72
N LYS A 242 4.22 4.67 -11.80
CA LYS A 242 3.79 4.13 -13.08
C LYS A 242 3.49 2.65 -12.91
N LYS A 243 2.33 2.17 -13.36
CA LYS A 243 1.80 0.83 -13.04
C LYS A 243 2.82 -0.29 -13.31
N GLU A 244 3.48 -0.23 -14.46
CA GLU A 244 4.49 -1.21 -14.86
C GLU A 244 5.70 -1.19 -13.91
N ASN A 245 6.21 0.00 -13.60
CA ASN A 245 7.36 0.17 -12.71
C ASN A 245 7.01 -0.25 -11.28
N PHE A 246 5.81 0.13 -10.81
CA PHE A 246 5.33 -0.22 -9.47
C PHE A 246 5.29 -1.74 -9.28
N LEU A 247 4.75 -2.45 -10.28
CA LEU A 247 4.66 -3.90 -10.23
C LEU A 247 6.01 -4.58 -10.42
N ASP A 248 6.87 -4.06 -11.29
CA ASP A 248 8.23 -4.58 -11.45
C ASP A 248 9.07 -4.43 -10.18
N LEU A 249 9.02 -3.26 -9.54
CA LEU A 249 9.68 -3.04 -8.25
C LEU A 249 9.12 -3.95 -7.15
N LEU A 250 7.80 -4.12 -7.11
CA LEU A 250 7.12 -5.00 -6.16
C LEU A 250 7.53 -6.47 -6.36
N GLU A 251 7.61 -6.95 -7.59
CA GLU A 251 7.90 -8.35 -7.90
C GLU A 251 9.39 -8.68 -7.72
N ASN A 252 10.29 -7.80 -8.19
CA ASN A 252 11.68 -8.14 -8.45
C ASN A 252 12.70 -7.45 -7.53
N PHE A 253 12.32 -6.38 -6.82
CA PHE A 253 13.29 -5.55 -6.08
C PHE A 253 13.08 -5.55 -4.56
N ILE A 254 12.11 -6.28 -4.04
CA ILE A 254 11.89 -6.41 -2.61
C ILE A 254 12.61 -7.66 -2.09
N LEU A 255 13.50 -7.45 -1.15
CA LEU A 255 14.27 -8.50 -0.49
C LEU A 255 14.08 -8.43 1.02
N TYR A 256 14.10 -9.57 1.68
CA TYR A 256 14.12 -9.68 3.13
C TYR A 256 15.45 -10.27 3.58
N ASP A 257 16.11 -9.61 4.52
CA ASP A 257 17.38 -10.04 5.09
C ASP A 257 17.14 -10.69 6.47
N HIS A 258 17.77 -11.84 6.67
CA HIS A 258 17.71 -12.63 7.90
C HIS A 258 19.09 -12.84 8.54
N SER A 259 20.11 -12.11 8.09
CA SER A 259 21.51 -12.35 8.45
C SER A 259 21.81 -12.21 9.94
N ASP A 260 21.09 -11.37 10.68
CA ASP A 260 21.31 -11.08 12.10
C ASP A 260 20.28 -11.71 13.03
N GLY A 261 19.55 -12.74 12.58
CA GLY A 261 18.45 -13.35 13.33
C GLY A 261 17.23 -12.44 13.49
N ARG A 262 17.18 -11.36 12.73
CA ARG A 262 16.04 -10.44 12.59
C ARG A 262 15.58 -10.43 11.14
N THR A 263 14.31 -10.16 10.91
CA THR A 263 13.80 -9.92 9.56
C THR A 263 13.87 -8.43 9.28
N ALA A 264 14.61 -8.03 8.24
CA ALA A 264 14.66 -6.65 7.71
C ALA A 264 14.30 -6.65 6.22
N LYS A 265 13.90 -5.48 5.69
CA LYS A 265 13.41 -5.35 4.31
C LYS A 265 14.13 -4.23 3.56
#